data_35053a22e97d0c73d0541f68fd17d6bb
#
_entry.id   35053a22e97d0c73d0541f68fd17d6bb
#
_cell.length_a   1.000
_cell.length_b   1.000
_cell.length_c   1.000
_cell.angle_alpha   90.00
_cell.angle_beta   90.00
_cell.angle_gamma   90.00
#
_symmetry.space_group_name_H-M   'P 1'
#
loop_
_entity.id
_entity.type
_entity.pdbx_description
1 polymer ?
#
loop_
_entity_poly.entity_id
_entity_poly.type
_entity_poly.pdbx_seq_one_letter_code
_entity_poly.pdbx_strand_id
1 'polypeptide(L)'
;MHTSSLLCLRLTSVAFALILGHSVPAVARIYPAPVPLNEDFAGLTRVIDGDTIHVGDTRIRLEGIDAPESAQTCKRADGTEWACGTEATHAMRQMVEGREVVCRNHGLDLYGRTLATCFVGNLNINQQMVKLGLAWAYVKYSKAYVAEEAAARLTKTGIWQGEAMPAWDFRARTWTASAETAPEGCPIKGNVTANGRIYHMPWSPWYNKVRIDGHAGKRWFCTETEAQAAGWRPAFTYRAVTHSRAELQ
;
A
#
# COMPACT_ATOMS: atom_id res chain seq x y z
N MET A 1 -89.58 20.60 -29.51
CA MET A 1 -89.21 21.26 -28.23
C MET A 1 -87.73 20.89 -27.95
N HIS A 2 -86.84 21.86 -28.21
CA HIS A 2 -85.39 21.71 -28.19
C HIS A 2 -84.90 22.05 -26.77
N THR A 3 -84.08 21.19 -26.20
CA THR A 3 -83.28 21.52 -25.03
C THR A 3 -81.79 21.31 -25.35
N SER A 4 -81.08 22.42 -25.46
CA SER A 4 -79.66 22.49 -25.70
C SER A 4 -78.89 22.21 -24.37
N SER A 5 -78.02 21.23 -24.36
CA SER A 5 -77.04 20.98 -23.23
C SER A 5 -75.75 21.69 -23.55
N LEU A 6 -75.37 22.61 -22.72
CA LEU A 6 -74.06 23.27 -22.69
C LEU A 6 -72.98 22.37 -22.04
N LEU A 7 -72.00 22.01 -22.83
CA LEU A 7 -70.79 21.21 -22.35
C LEU A 7 -69.76 22.20 -21.81
N CYS A 8 -69.50 22.12 -20.52
CA CYS A 8 -68.51 22.93 -19.81
C CYS A 8 -67.13 22.27 -19.93
N LEU A 9 -66.29 22.82 -20.79
CA LEU A 9 -64.94 22.35 -20.98
C LEU A 9 -64.03 22.87 -19.85
N ARG A 10 -63.62 22.00 -18.89
CA ARG A 10 -62.61 22.34 -17.88
C ARG A 10 -61.20 22.17 -18.44
N LEU A 11 -60.47 23.26 -18.63
CA LEU A 11 -59.05 23.27 -18.89
C LEU A 11 -58.29 22.98 -17.59
N THR A 12 -57.64 21.82 -17.53
CA THR A 12 -56.67 21.50 -16.46
C THR A 12 -55.28 21.98 -16.93
N SER A 13 -54.78 23.01 -16.28
CA SER A 13 -53.38 23.48 -16.47
C SER A 13 -52.42 22.51 -15.81
N VAL A 14 -51.62 21.81 -16.60
CA VAL A 14 -50.49 21.00 -16.14
C VAL A 14 -49.30 21.93 -15.97
N ALA A 15 -48.94 22.20 -14.73
CA ALA A 15 -47.71 22.92 -14.42
C ALA A 15 -46.51 21.98 -14.60
N PHE A 16 -45.68 22.25 -15.61
CA PHE A 16 -44.42 21.55 -15.86
C PHE A 16 -43.36 22.14 -14.93
N ALA A 17 -43.04 21.44 -13.83
CA ALA A 17 -41.95 21.81 -12.94
C ALA A 17 -40.61 21.50 -13.62
N LEU A 18 -39.89 22.51 -14.06
CA LEU A 18 -38.48 22.42 -14.50
C LEU A 18 -37.60 22.08 -13.30
N ILE A 19 -37.17 20.83 -13.17
CA ILE A 19 -36.15 20.42 -12.25
C ILE A 19 -34.80 20.88 -12.82
N LEU A 20 -34.29 21.99 -12.34
CA LEU A 20 -32.91 22.42 -12.58
C LEU A 20 -31.97 21.44 -11.90
N GLY A 21 -31.47 20.45 -12.63
CA GLY A 21 -30.45 19.53 -12.20
C GLY A 21 -29.15 20.29 -11.95
N HIS A 22 -28.81 20.49 -10.67
CA HIS A 22 -27.48 20.97 -10.30
C HIS A 22 -26.47 19.85 -10.56
N SER A 23 -25.76 19.92 -11.68
CA SER A 23 -24.61 19.07 -11.95
C SER A 23 -23.47 19.49 -11.02
N VAL A 24 -23.22 18.70 -9.97
CA VAL A 24 -22.04 18.83 -9.14
C VAL A 24 -20.82 18.47 -10.00
N PRO A 25 -19.85 19.37 -10.19
CA PRO A 25 -18.66 19.03 -10.99
C PRO A 25 -17.94 17.87 -10.31
N ALA A 26 -17.74 16.79 -11.07
CA ALA A 26 -16.89 15.68 -10.63
C ALA A 26 -15.48 16.22 -10.47
N VAL A 27 -15.00 16.33 -9.24
CA VAL A 27 -13.60 16.65 -8.95
C VAL A 27 -12.79 15.45 -9.45
N ALA A 28 -12.22 15.58 -10.63
CA ALA A 28 -11.26 14.61 -11.14
C ALA A 28 -10.10 14.54 -10.15
N ARG A 29 -9.90 13.37 -9.52
CA ARG A 29 -8.70 13.12 -8.73
C ARG A 29 -7.53 13.12 -9.70
N ILE A 30 -6.71 14.17 -9.64
CA ILE A 30 -5.45 14.23 -10.37
C ILE A 30 -4.52 13.23 -9.67
N TYR A 31 -4.45 12.01 -10.21
CA TYR A 31 -3.35 11.11 -9.86
C TYR A 31 -2.10 11.65 -10.57
N PRO A 32 -0.94 11.69 -9.89
CA PRO A 32 0.30 12.01 -10.59
C PRO A 32 0.46 11.07 -11.77
N ALA A 33 0.90 11.59 -12.91
CA ALA A 33 1.19 10.77 -14.07
C ALA A 33 2.20 9.68 -13.70
N PRO A 34 2.03 8.44 -14.20
CA PRO A 34 3.01 7.38 -13.94
C PRO A 34 4.38 7.81 -14.46
N VAL A 35 5.42 7.58 -13.65
CA VAL A 35 6.80 7.85 -14.06
C VAL A 35 7.14 6.94 -15.25
N PRO A 36 7.69 7.47 -16.35
CA PRO A 36 8.06 6.66 -17.50
C PRO A 36 9.04 5.53 -17.15
N LEU A 37 8.98 4.42 -17.91
CA LEU A 37 9.89 3.29 -17.73
C LEU A 37 11.34 3.71 -17.99
N ASN A 38 12.26 3.22 -17.17
CA ASN A 38 13.71 3.50 -17.24
C ASN A 38 14.10 4.99 -17.07
N GLU A 39 13.18 5.85 -16.65
CA GLU A 39 13.52 7.19 -16.23
C GLU A 39 13.83 7.23 -14.74
N ASP A 40 14.89 7.96 -14.38
CA ASP A 40 15.24 8.23 -13.00
C ASP A 40 14.32 9.35 -12.48
N PHE A 41 13.87 9.20 -11.25
CA PHE A 41 13.11 10.23 -10.55
C PHE A 41 13.62 10.36 -9.12
N ALA A 42 13.44 11.52 -8.53
CA ALA A 42 13.95 11.81 -7.20
C ALA A 42 12.89 12.48 -6.32
N GLY A 43 13.06 12.35 -5.03
CA GLY A 43 12.20 13.01 -4.06
C GLY A 43 12.60 12.71 -2.62
N LEU A 44 11.99 13.46 -1.70
CA LEU A 44 12.10 13.17 -0.28
C LEU A 44 11.41 11.85 0.04
N THR A 45 12.09 11.07 0.88
CA THR A 45 11.67 9.69 1.16
C THR A 45 10.99 9.57 2.50
N ARG A 46 10.01 8.67 2.51
CA ARG A 46 9.37 8.18 3.72
C ARG A 46 9.20 6.66 3.66
N VAL A 47 9.59 6.01 4.74
CA VAL A 47 9.62 4.56 4.82
C VAL A 47 8.25 4.00 5.24
N ILE A 48 7.83 2.94 4.55
CA ILE A 48 6.65 2.12 4.86
C ILE A 48 7.09 0.89 5.66
N ASP A 49 7.98 0.07 5.06
CA ASP A 49 8.56 -1.14 5.62
C ASP A 49 9.97 -1.39 5.06
N GLY A 50 10.48 -2.61 5.20
CA GLY A 50 11.85 -2.96 4.81
C GLY A 50 12.13 -2.94 3.31
N ASP A 51 11.10 -2.90 2.45
CA ASP A 51 11.25 -2.92 0.99
C ASP A 51 10.22 -2.06 0.25
N THR A 52 9.45 -1.28 0.97
CA THR A 52 8.46 -0.35 0.42
C THR A 52 8.67 1.05 1.00
N ILE A 53 8.86 2.03 0.11
CA ILE A 53 9.07 3.43 0.47
C ILE A 53 8.13 4.34 -0.34
N HIS A 54 7.97 5.58 0.08
CA HIS A 54 7.49 6.66 -0.75
C HIS A 54 8.66 7.55 -1.15
N VAL A 55 8.72 7.93 -2.42
CA VAL A 55 9.61 8.97 -2.94
C VAL A 55 8.71 10.05 -3.53
N GLY A 56 8.64 11.20 -2.86
CA GLY A 56 7.56 12.16 -3.09
C GLY A 56 6.20 11.50 -2.88
N ASP A 57 5.32 11.60 -3.87
CA ASP A 57 3.99 10.98 -3.86
C ASP A 57 3.96 9.55 -4.44
N THR A 58 5.09 9.07 -4.96
CA THR A 58 5.16 7.76 -5.63
C THR A 58 5.45 6.66 -4.61
N ARG A 59 4.61 5.61 -4.59
CA ARG A 59 4.84 4.41 -3.79
C ARG A 59 5.74 3.45 -4.55
N ILE A 60 6.89 3.16 -3.96
CA ILE A 60 7.95 2.35 -4.54
C ILE A 60 8.01 0.99 -3.82
N ARG A 61 8.04 -0.08 -4.60
CA ARG A 61 8.48 -1.41 -4.16
C ARG A 61 9.91 -1.61 -4.66
N LEU A 62 10.85 -1.79 -3.74
CA LEU A 62 12.24 -2.03 -4.11
C LEU A 62 12.37 -3.33 -4.88
N GLU A 63 12.82 -3.26 -6.14
CA GLU A 63 12.89 -4.41 -7.02
C GLU A 63 13.99 -5.39 -6.61
N GLY A 64 13.73 -6.68 -6.82
CA GLY A 64 14.69 -7.76 -6.64
C GLY A 64 14.96 -8.14 -5.20
N ILE A 65 14.29 -7.55 -4.24
CA ILE A 65 14.38 -7.90 -2.81
C ILE A 65 13.01 -8.18 -2.20
N ASP A 66 13.00 -8.92 -1.09
CA ASP A 66 11.81 -9.15 -0.27
C ASP A 66 12.24 -9.12 1.21
N ALA A 67 11.81 -8.11 1.94
CA ALA A 67 12.16 -7.92 3.35
C ALA A 67 11.15 -8.62 4.28
N PRO A 68 11.53 -8.99 5.52
CA PRO A 68 10.57 -9.45 6.50
C PRO A 68 9.44 -8.44 6.69
N GLU A 69 8.21 -8.94 6.77
CA GLU A 69 7.03 -8.11 7.04
C GLU A 69 7.14 -7.43 8.42
N SER A 70 6.62 -6.22 8.56
CA SER A 70 6.78 -5.41 9.79
C SER A 70 6.36 -6.13 11.08
N ALA A 71 5.44 -7.10 11.02
CA ALA A 71 5.01 -7.91 12.15
C ALA A 71 5.77 -9.25 12.27
N GLN A 72 6.70 -9.53 11.39
CA GLN A 72 7.41 -10.81 11.35
C GLN A 72 8.49 -10.89 12.41
N THR A 73 8.58 -12.04 13.08
CA THR A 73 9.66 -12.42 13.98
C THR A 73 10.55 -13.48 13.36
N CYS A 74 11.82 -13.48 13.72
CA CYS A 74 12.84 -14.44 13.33
C CYS A 74 13.53 -14.98 14.58
N LYS A 75 14.29 -16.09 14.48
CA LYS A 75 15.08 -16.62 15.57
C LYS A 75 16.56 -16.30 15.39
N ARG A 76 17.24 -16.04 16.50
CA ARG A 76 18.71 -15.97 16.57
C ARG A 76 19.32 -17.37 16.62
N ALA A 77 20.64 -17.43 16.57
CA ALA A 77 21.39 -18.68 16.69
C ALA A 77 21.14 -19.42 18.02
N ASP A 78 20.86 -18.69 19.09
CA ASP A 78 20.52 -19.21 20.42
C ASP A 78 19.04 -19.61 20.57
N GLY A 79 18.25 -19.49 19.50
CA GLY A 79 16.82 -19.79 19.50
C GLY A 79 15.92 -18.64 20.01
N THR A 80 16.47 -17.54 20.50
CA THR A 80 15.67 -16.39 20.94
C THR A 80 15.03 -15.68 19.76
N GLU A 81 13.79 -15.21 19.96
CA GLU A 81 13.06 -14.45 18.95
C GLU A 81 13.51 -12.98 18.92
N TRP A 82 13.45 -12.39 17.74
CA TRP A 82 13.63 -10.96 17.52
C TRP A 82 12.71 -10.44 16.40
N ALA A 83 12.34 -9.17 16.47
CA ALA A 83 11.43 -8.54 15.55
C ALA A 83 12.15 -8.14 14.24
N CYS A 84 12.48 -9.14 13.39
CA CYS A 84 13.25 -8.93 12.17
C CYS A 84 12.59 -7.98 11.17
N GLY A 85 11.25 -7.98 11.08
CA GLY A 85 10.52 -7.03 10.24
C GLY A 85 10.60 -5.59 10.75
N THR A 86 10.55 -5.39 12.07
CA THR A 86 10.77 -4.07 12.67
C THR A 86 12.20 -3.58 12.43
N GLU A 87 13.18 -4.48 12.57
CA GLU A 87 14.59 -4.14 12.35
C GLU A 87 14.87 -3.81 10.89
N ALA A 88 14.30 -4.56 9.93
CA ALA A 88 14.39 -4.23 8.51
C ALA A 88 13.80 -2.84 8.20
N THR A 89 12.64 -2.53 8.77
CA THR A 89 12.01 -1.21 8.63
C THR A 89 12.87 -0.11 9.26
N HIS A 90 13.47 -0.37 10.43
CA HIS A 90 14.35 0.58 11.11
C HIS A 90 15.63 0.86 10.32
N ALA A 91 16.28 -0.18 9.80
CA ALA A 91 17.46 -0.02 8.96
C ALA A 91 17.15 0.77 7.68
N MET A 92 16.01 0.52 7.04
CA MET A 92 15.54 1.31 5.91
C MET A 92 15.38 2.78 6.29
N ARG A 93 14.74 3.10 7.43
CA ARG A 93 14.60 4.48 7.92
C ARG A 93 15.92 5.16 8.15
N GLN A 94 16.87 4.49 8.78
CA GLN A 94 18.20 5.05 9.01
C GLN A 94 18.91 5.43 7.71
N MET A 95 18.70 4.68 6.64
CA MET A 95 19.30 4.95 5.34
C MET A 95 18.63 6.10 4.59
N VAL A 96 17.28 6.19 4.61
CA VAL A 96 16.57 7.01 3.62
C VAL A 96 15.55 8.00 4.18
N GLU A 97 15.08 7.86 5.44
CA GLU A 97 14.00 8.70 5.97
C GLU A 97 14.37 10.17 5.92
N GLY A 98 13.50 10.99 5.28
CA GLY A 98 13.71 12.43 5.13
C GLY A 98 14.86 12.83 4.19
N ARG A 99 15.49 11.86 3.51
CA ARG A 99 16.55 12.12 2.52
C ARG A 99 15.98 12.14 1.11
N GLU A 100 16.67 12.85 0.23
CA GLU A 100 16.43 12.72 -1.21
C GLU A 100 16.98 11.39 -1.70
N VAL A 101 16.13 10.62 -2.37
CA VAL A 101 16.44 9.32 -2.96
C VAL A 101 16.18 9.40 -4.45
N VAL A 102 17.11 8.90 -5.23
CA VAL A 102 16.98 8.76 -6.69
C VAL A 102 16.62 7.31 -7.01
N CYS A 103 15.55 7.09 -7.77
CA CYS A 103 15.07 5.77 -8.13
C CYS A 103 15.00 5.63 -9.65
N ARG A 104 15.50 4.49 -10.16
CA ARG A 104 15.32 4.04 -11.54
C ARG A 104 14.07 3.17 -11.63
N ASN A 105 13.11 3.58 -12.47
CA ASN A 105 11.85 2.91 -12.65
C ASN A 105 11.98 1.68 -13.57
N HIS A 106 11.51 0.51 -13.11
CA HIS A 106 11.47 -0.75 -13.87
C HIS A 106 10.03 -1.17 -14.26
N GLY A 107 9.04 -0.36 -13.96
CA GLY A 107 7.63 -0.63 -14.28
C GLY A 107 6.74 -0.66 -13.05
N LEU A 108 5.57 -1.28 -13.21
CA LEU A 108 4.59 -1.42 -12.14
C LEU A 108 4.43 -2.89 -11.76
N ASP A 109 4.19 -3.15 -10.49
CA ASP A 109 3.71 -4.46 -10.06
C ASP A 109 2.19 -4.59 -10.27
N LEU A 110 1.66 -5.79 -9.96
CA LEU A 110 0.23 -6.10 -10.10
C LEU A 110 -0.68 -5.24 -9.21
N TYR A 111 -0.12 -4.54 -8.23
CA TYR A 111 -0.85 -3.68 -7.28
C TYR A 111 -0.68 -2.19 -7.60
N GLY A 112 -0.05 -1.86 -8.74
CA GLY A 112 0.17 -0.49 -9.18
C GLY A 112 1.27 0.25 -8.42
N ARG A 113 2.16 -0.47 -7.70
CA ARG A 113 3.36 0.12 -7.10
C ARG A 113 4.46 0.21 -8.14
N THR A 114 5.21 1.30 -8.16
CA THR A 114 6.39 1.41 -9.01
C THR A 114 7.49 0.47 -8.50
N LEU A 115 7.96 -0.44 -9.36
CA LEU A 115 9.15 -1.25 -9.12
C LEU A 115 10.38 -0.41 -9.43
N ALA A 116 11.32 -0.29 -8.49
CA ALA A 116 12.52 0.50 -8.74
C ALA A 116 13.76 0.00 -8.01
N THR A 117 14.93 0.35 -8.58
CA THR A 117 16.22 0.35 -7.88
C THR A 117 16.50 1.76 -7.40
N CYS A 118 16.70 1.94 -6.09
CA CYS A 118 16.82 3.23 -5.47
C CYS A 118 18.18 3.48 -4.83
N PHE A 119 18.58 4.76 -4.78
CA PHE A 119 19.92 5.19 -4.35
C PHE A 119 19.85 6.41 -3.44
N VAL A 120 20.69 6.41 -2.40
CA VAL A 120 21.07 7.62 -1.65
C VAL A 120 22.52 7.94 -1.98
N GLY A 121 22.77 8.99 -2.73
CA GLY A 121 24.08 9.22 -3.34
C GLY A 121 24.48 8.00 -4.17
N ASN A 122 25.63 7.39 -3.85
CA ASN A 122 26.12 6.20 -4.54
C ASN A 122 25.68 4.87 -3.90
N LEU A 123 24.93 4.90 -2.79
CA LEU A 123 24.51 3.70 -2.09
C LEU A 123 23.25 3.13 -2.73
N ASN A 124 23.33 1.93 -3.33
CA ASN A 124 22.18 1.15 -3.76
C ASN A 124 21.47 0.59 -2.53
N ILE A 125 20.26 1.09 -2.26
CA ILE A 125 19.47 0.76 -1.06
C ILE A 125 19.01 -0.69 -1.12
N ASN A 126 18.54 -1.17 -2.28
CA ASN A 126 18.09 -2.54 -2.49
C ASN A 126 19.23 -3.53 -2.13
N GLN A 127 20.41 -3.30 -2.69
CA GLN A 127 21.60 -4.10 -2.44
C GLN A 127 22.00 -4.08 -0.96
N GLN A 128 21.94 -2.89 -0.34
CA GLN A 128 22.36 -2.72 1.06
C GLN A 128 21.45 -3.51 2.02
N MET A 129 20.15 -3.54 1.78
CA MET A 129 19.23 -4.35 2.60
C MET A 129 19.58 -5.84 2.56
N VAL A 130 19.95 -6.37 1.39
CA VAL A 130 20.38 -7.77 1.26
C VAL A 130 21.73 -8.00 1.94
N LYS A 131 22.71 -7.10 1.78
CA LYS A 131 24.01 -7.16 2.44
C LYS A 131 23.92 -7.16 3.96
N LEU A 132 22.97 -6.40 4.52
CA LEU A 132 22.69 -6.37 5.96
C LEU A 132 21.94 -7.62 6.45
N GLY A 133 21.59 -8.55 5.54
CA GLY A 133 20.75 -9.70 5.87
C GLY A 133 19.35 -9.27 6.37
N LEU A 134 18.83 -8.16 5.89
CA LEU A 134 17.51 -7.63 6.26
C LEU A 134 16.50 -7.71 5.10
N ALA A 135 16.90 -8.38 4.02
CA ALA A 135 16.03 -8.79 2.91
C ALA A 135 16.60 -10.04 2.23
N TRP A 136 15.73 -10.84 1.66
CA TRP A 136 16.09 -11.90 0.71
C TRP A 136 16.29 -11.32 -0.68
N ALA A 137 17.20 -11.90 -1.47
CA ALA A 137 17.21 -11.71 -2.92
C ALA A 137 15.98 -12.41 -3.52
N TYR A 138 15.09 -11.64 -4.14
CA TYR A 138 13.83 -12.18 -4.65
C TYR A 138 14.01 -12.72 -6.06
N VAL A 139 14.64 -13.89 -6.15
CA VAL A 139 15.10 -14.53 -7.40
C VAL A 139 13.98 -14.85 -8.40
N LYS A 140 12.73 -14.86 -7.97
CA LYS A 140 11.57 -15.03 -8.86
C LYS A 140 11.48 -13.92 -9.91
N TYR A 141 11.93 -12.71 -9.57
CA TYR A 141 11.82 -11.54 -10.42
C TYR A 141 13.18 -10.98 -10.86
N SER A 142 14.23 -11.11 -10.02
CA SER A 142 15.55 -10.58 -10.33
C SER A 142 16.65 -11.40 -9.66
N LYS A 143 17.77 -11.61 -10.36
CA LYS A 143 18.97 -12.25 -9.81
C LYS A 143 20.03 -11.24 -9.35
N ALA A 144 19.72 -9.95 -9.34
CA ALA A 144 20.68 -8.87 -9.12
C ALA A 144 21.44 -8.96 -7.78
N TYR A 145 20.84 -9.55 -6.74
CA TYR A 145 21.38 -9.53 -5.37
C TYR A 145 21.71 -10.91 -4.79
N VAL A 146 21.83 -11.93 -5.65
CA VAL A 146 22.15 -13.31 -5.23
C VAL A 146 23.54 -13.41 -4.58
N ALA A 147 24.51 -12.65 -5.07
CA ALA A 147 25.87 -12.65 -4.51
C ALA A 147 25.90 -12.01 -3.11
N GLU A 148 25.15 -10.94 -2.92
CA GLU A 148 25.02 -10.26 -1.63
C GLU A 148 24.31 -11.14 -0.59
N GLU A 149 23.29 -11.86 -1.00
CA GLU A 149 22.61 -12.83 -0.13
C GLU A 149 23.57 -13.95 0.24
N ALA A 150 24.31 -14.50 -0.71
CA ALA A 150 25.30 -15.56 -0.44
C ALA A 150 26.37 -15.10 0.58
N ALA A 151 26.84 -13.86 0.44
CA ALA A 151 27.78 -13.27 1.40
C ALA A 151 27.15 -13.09 2.79
N ALA A 152 25.92 -12.58 2.88
CA ALA A 152 25.21 -12.42 4.15
C ALA A 152 24.94 -13.76 4.84
N ARG A 153 24.61 -14.81 4.08
CA ARG A 153 24.45 -16.20 4.58
C ARG A 153 25.75 -16.74 5.15
N LEU A 154 26.88 -16.56 4.44
CA LEU A 154 28.19 -17.03 4.87
C LEU A 154 28.61 -16.40 6.20
N THR A 155 28.33 -15.11 6.37
CA THR A 155 28.66 -14.36 7.59
C THR A 155 27.56 -14.45 8.66
N LYS A 156 26.48 -15.18 8.41
CA LYS A 156 25.32 -15.31 9.32
C LYS A 156 24.76 -13.95 9.77
N THR A 157 24.71 -12.98 8.86
CA THR A 157 24.26 -11.61 9.16
C THR A 157 22.74 -11.51 9.10
N GLY A 158 22.14 -10.75 10.02
CA GLY A 158 20.70 -10.44 10.04
C GLY A 158 19.83 -11.70 10.15
N ILE A 159 18.92 -11.92 9.21
CA ILE A 159 18.01 -13.08 9.18
C ILE A 159 18.74 -14.42 9.03
N TRP A 160 20.01 -14.41 8.62
CA TRP A 160 20.83 -15.60 8.42
C TRP A 160 21.53 -16.10 9.69
N GLN A 161 21.40 -15.37 10.84
CA GLN A 161 21.97 -15.78 12.12
C GLN A 161 21.26 -16.98 12.76
N GLY A 162 20.01 -17.26 12.35
CA GLY A 162 19.19 -18.36 12.86
C GLY A 162 18.10 -18.75 11.87
N GLU A 163 16.93 -19.14 12.37
CA GLU A 163 15.78 -19.47 11.54
C GLU A 163 14.99 -18.23 11.17
N ALA A 164 14.79 -18.00 9.88
CA ALA A 164 13.92 -16.97 9.36
C ALA A 164 13.06 -17.55 8.24
N MET A 165 11.75 -17.48 8.39
CA MET A 165 10.81 -17.81 7.33
C MET A 165 10.88 -16.74 6.25
N PRO A 166 11.02 -17.09 4.97
CA PRO A 166 10.95 -16.11 3.89
C PRO A 166 9.66 -15.29 3.94
N ALA A 167 9.73 -14.00 3.59
CA ALA A 167 8.58 -13.10 3.69
C ALA A 167 7.38 -13.58 2.84
N TRP A 168 7.61 -14.14 1.66
CA TRP A 168 6.56 -14.71 0.82
C TRP A 168 5.86 -15.92 1.48
N ASP A 169 6.58 -16.78 2.19
CA ASP A 169 6.01 -17.91 2.93
C ASP A 169 5.25 -17.43 4.17
N PHE A 170 5.80 -16.42 4.84
CA PHE A 170 5.11 -15.77 5.97
C PHE A 170 3.77 -15.16 5.53
N ARG A 171 3.74 -14.46 4.38
CA ARG A 171 2.50 -13.92 3.82
C ARG A 171 1.51 -15.03 3.46
N ALA A 172 1.98 -16.08 2.79
CA ALA A 172 1.13 -17.21 2.40
C ALA A 172 0.52 -17.90 3.62
N ARG A 173 1.33 -18.19 4.64
CA ARG A 173 0.87 -18.80 5.89
C ARG A 173 -0.13 -17.92 6.63
N THR A 174 0.19 -16.62 6.76
CA THR A 174 -0.68 -15.69 7.48
C THR A 174 -2.00 -15.48 6.73
N TRP A 175 -1.96 -15.47 5.40
CA TRP A 175 -3.16 -15.42 4.57
C TRP A 175 -4.06 -16.63 4.84
N THR A 176 -3.53 -17.84 4.73
CA THR A 176 -4.29 -19.08 4.94
C THR A 176 -4.95 -19.10 6.32
N ALA A 177 -4.16 -18.86 7.38
CA ALA A 177 -4.69 -18.83 8.74
C ALA A 177 -5.76 -17.75 8.96
N SER A 178 -5.64 -16.62 8.30
CA SER A 178 -6.63 -15.54 8.39
C SER A 178 -7.88 -15.84 7.57
N ALA A 179 -7.74 -16.50 6.43
CA ALA A 179 -8.86 -16.88 5.56
C ALA A 179 -9.75 -17.95 6.22
N GLU A 180 -9.18 -18.89 7.00
CA GLU A 180 -9.93 -19.90 7.76
C GLU A 180 -10.90 -19.28 8.76
N THR A 181 -10.60 -18.10 9.29
CA THR A 181 -11.41 -17.43 10.31
C THR A 181 -12.23 -16.25 9.76
N ALA A 182 -11.95 -15.82 8.53
CA ALA A 182 -12.65 -14.71 7.89
C ALA A 182 -13.96 -15.18 7.23
N PRO A 183 -15.01 -14.33 7.20
CA PRO A 183 -16.22 -14.63 6.43
C PRO A 183 -15.88 -14.90 4.95
N GLU A 184 -16.45 -15.96 4.39
CA GLU A 184 -16.28 -16.35 2.98
C GLU A 184 -14.80 -16.52 2.55
N GLY A 185 -13.88 -16.72 3.50
CA GLY A 185 -12.46 -16.84 3.23
C GLY A 185 -11.78 -15.51 2.80
N CYS A 186 -12.39 -14.38 3.08
CA CYS A 186 -11.96 -13.04 2.64
C CYS A 186 -11.20 -12.31 3.76
N PRO A 187 -9.86 -12.46 3.90
CA PRO A 187 -9.15 -12.07 5.10
C PRO A 187 -8.72 -10.60 5.17
N ILE A 188 -8.97 -9.79 4.16
CA ILE A 188 -8.55 -8.38 4.17
C ILE A 188 -9.56 -7.55 4.94
N LYS A 189 -9.10 -6.82 5.96
CA LYS A 189 -9.95 -5.99 6.82
C LYS A 189 -9.97 -4.54 6.35
N GLY A 190 -11.14 -4.03 5.97
CA GLY A 190 -11.37 -2.62 5.68
C GLY A 190 -11.81 -1.85 6.93
N ASN A 191 -11.03 -0.87 7.37
CA ASN A 191 -11.29 -0.02 8.52
C ASN A 191 -11.55 1.43 8.10
N VAL A 192 -12.61 2.05 8.61
CA VAL A 192 -12.92 3.46 8.40
C VAL A 192 -12.43 4.26 9.61
N THR A 193 -11.61 5.25 9.36
CA THR A 193 -11.01 6.12 10.39
C THR A 193 -11.15 7.59 9.97
N ALA A 194 -10.75 8.51 10.84
CA ALA A 194 -10.63 9.93 10.49
C ALA A 194 -9.69 10.15 9.28
N ASN A 195 -8.74 9.23 9.05
CA ASN A 195 -7.82 9.26 7.91
C ASN A 195 -8.40 8.63 6.63
N GLY A 196 -9.66 8.21 6.64
CA GLY A 196 -10.38 7.64 5.50
C GLY A 196 -10.52 6.12 5.55
N ARG A 197 -10.77 5.53 4.39
CA ARG A 197 -10.97 4.10 4.19
C ARG A 197 -9.61 3.41 4.00
N ILE A 198 -9.23 2.55 4.95
CA ILE A 198 -7.93 1.89 4.98
C ILE A 198 -8.13 0.38 5.04
N TYR A 199 -7.50 -0.39 4.14
CA TYR A 199 -7.48 -1.84 4.24
C TYR A 199 -6.18 -2.33 4.88
N HIS A 200 -6.30 -3.45 5.61
CA HIS A 200 -5.21 -4.10 6.32
C HIS A 200 -5.06 -5.54 5.83
N MET A 201 -3.88 -5.84 5.32
CA MET A 201 -3.50 -7.21 4.95
C MET A 201 -3.26 -8.03 6.22
N PRO A 202 -3.43 -9.38 6.19
CA PRO A 202 -3.22 -10.25 7.35
C PRO A 202 -1.88 -10.10 8.05
N TRP A 203 -0.83 -9.75 7.35
CA TRP A 203 0.53 -9.50 7.88
C TRP A 203 0.77 -8.06 8.33
N SER A 204 -0.22 -7.19 8.23
CA SER A 204 -0.12 -5.82 8.74
C SER A 204 -0.04 -5.82 10.28
N PRO A 205 0.85 -5.01 10.90
CA PRO A 205 1.01 -4.95 12.36
C PRO A 205 -0.25 -4.45 13.10
N TRP A 206 -1.20 -3.88 12.38
CA TRP A 206 -2.50 -3.46 12.94
C TRP A 206 -3.64 -4.43 12.66
N TYR A 207 -3.44 -5.47 11.87
CA TYR A 207 -4.51 -6.39 11.46
C TYR A 207 -5.34 -6.91 12.64
N ASN A 208 -4.67 -7.36 13.71
CA ASN A 208 -5.35 -7.89 14.89
C ASN A 208 -6.05 -6.82 15.74
N LYS A 209 -5.71 -5.54 15.54
CA LYS A 209 -6.35 -4.40 16.22
C LYS A 209 -7.63 -3.95 15.51
N VAL A 210 -7.79 -4.29 14.23
CA VAL A 210 -8.96 -3.94 13.44
C VAL A 210 -10.06 -4.95 13.71
N ARG A 211 -11.21 -4.45 14.18
CA ARG A 211 -12.43 -5.22 14.36
C ARG A 211 -13.42 -4.86 13.26
N ILE A 212 -13.99 -5.88 12.59
CA ILE A 212 -15.06 -5.71 11.62
C ILE A 212 -16.34 -6.07 12.33
N ASP A 213 -17.07 -5.06 12.75
CA ASP A 213 -18.27 -5.14 13.58
C ASP A 213 -19.54 -4.73 12.82
N GLY A 214 -19.44 -4.53 11.50
CA GLY A 214 -20.54 -4.08 10.65
C GLY A 214 -20.89 -2.59 10.81
N HIS A 215 -20.25 -1.88 11.73
CA HIS A 215 -20.48 -0.46 11.94
C HIS A 215 -19.55 0.42 11.10
N ALA A 216 -19.96 1.68 10.86
CA ALA A 216 -19.17 2.73 10.21
C ALA A 216 -18.66 2.35 8.79
N GLY A 217 -19.31 1.40 8.10
CA GLY A 217 -18.92 0.96 6.75
C GLY A 217 -17.66 0.10 6.69
N LYS A 218 -17.19 -0.44 7.83
CA LYS A 218 -16.11 -1.43 7.88
C LYS A 218 -16.57 -2.72 7.20
N ARG A 219 -15.67 -3.38 6.46
CA ARG A 219 -16.01 -4.60 5.73
C ARG A 219 -14.78 -5.45 5.45
N TRP A 220 -15.04 -6.70 5.06
CA TRP A 220 -14.04 -7.64 4.56
C TRP A 220 -13.87 -7.49 3.05
N PHE A 221 -12.70 -7.88 2.55
CA PHE A 221 -12.39 -7.99 1.12
C PHE A 221 -11.63 -9.28 0.87
N CYS A 222 -11.88 -9.88 -0.30
CA CYS A 222 -11.21 -11.13 -0.70
C CYS A 222 -9.88 -10.87 -1.41
N THR A 223 -9.74 -9.72 -2.07
CA THR A 223 -8.52 -9.36 -2.78
C THR A 223 -8.14 -7.89 -2.55
N GLU A 224 -6.87 -7.59 -2.69
CA GLU A 224 -6.36 -6.22 -2.64
C GLU A 224 -6.93 -5.36 -3.76
N THR A 225 -7.08 -5.96 -4.95
CA THR A 225 -7.70 -5.29 -6.12
C THR A 225 -9.15 -4.89 -5.84
N GLU A 226 -9.92 -5.76 -5.18
CA GLU A 226 -11.30 -5.45 -4.78
C GLU A 226 -11.34 -4.25 -3.82
N ALA A 227 -10.47 -4.25 -2.80
CA ALA A 227 -10.40 -3.16 -1.84
C ALA A 227 -10.05 -1.82 -2.53
N GLN A 228 -9.07 -1.84 -3.44
CA GLN A 228 -8.65 -0.65 -4.19
C GLN A 228 -9.75 -0.16 -5.15
N ALA A 229 -10.41 -1.06 -5.89
CA ALA A 229 -11.53 -0.72 -6.78
C ALA A 229 -12.71 -0.09 -6.00
N ALA A 230 -12.93 -0.51 -4.75
CA ALA A 230 -13.91 0.06 -3.86
C ALA A 230 -13.48 1.41 -3.23
N GLY A 231 -12.33 1.96 -3.62
CA GLY A 231 -11.81 3.26 -3.15
C GLY A 231 -11.13 3.19 -1.79
N TRP A 232 -10.67 2.00 -1.37
CA TRP A 232 -9.88 1.81 -0.17
C TRP A 232 -8.40 1.90 -0.50
N ARG A 233 -7.60 2.40 0.45
CA ARG A 233 -6.14 2.47 0.31
C ARG A 233 -5.47 1.54 1.32
N PRO A 234 -4.27 1.03 1.04
CA PRO A 234 -3.54 0.22 2.01
C PRO A 234 -3.21 1.00 3.28
N ALA A 235 -3.10 0.28 4.39
CA ALA A 235 -2.47 0.81 5.59
C ALA A 235 -1.08 1.37 5.20
N PHE A 236 -0.65 2.46 5.81
CA PHE A 236 0.62 3.16 5.50
C PHE A 236 0.67 4.04 4.24
N THR A 237 -0.39 4.20 3.48
CA THR A 237 -0.37 5.27 2.49
C THR A 237 -0.50 6.62 3.18
N TYR A 238 0.48 7.48 2.94
CA TYR A 238 0.46 8.86 3.41
C TYR A 238 -0.66 9.66 2.73
N ARG A 239 -1.38 10.39 3.52
CA ARG A 239 -2.11 11.56 3.02
C ARG A 239 -1.08 12.69 2.95
N ALA A 240 -0.77 13.19 1.75
CA ALA A 240 0.03 14.40 1.62
C ALA A 240 -0.56 15.44 2.57
N VAL A 241 0.22 15.88 3.56
CA VAL A 241 -0.11 17.09 4.31
C VAL A 241 0.14 18.20 3.30
N THR A 242 -0.93 18.72 2.72
CA THR A 242 -0.87 19.99 2.00
C THR A 242 -0.51 21.03 3.03
N HIS A 243 0.79 21.30 3.19
CA HIS A 243 1.21 22.54 3.79
C HIS A 243 0.72 23.64 2.85
N SER A 244 -0.36 24.30 3.27
CA SER A 244 -0.77 25.54 2.62
C SER A 244 0.42 26.51 2.72
N ARG A 245 0.84 26.99 1.56
CA ARG A 245 1.95 27.95 1.36
C ARG A 245 1.57 29.33 1.91
N ALA A 246 1.00 29.40 3.10
CA ALA A 246 0.41 30.61 3.71
C ALA A 246 1.13 31.08 4.97
N GLU A 247 2.36 30.65 5.23
CA GLU A 247 3.18 31.21 6.33
C GLU A 247 4.64 31.41 5.92
N LEU A 248 4.87 32.22 4.90
CA LEU A 248 6.14 32.89 4.65
C LEU A 248 5.85 34.22 3.91
N GLN A 249 5.31 35.20 4.65
CA GLN A 249 5.41 36.62 4.34
C GLN A 249 5.80 37.36 5.62
#